data_e80879a2ac785069dad283adf8eb35c2
#
_entry.id   e80879a2ac785069dad283adf8eb35c2
#
_cell.length_a   1.000
_cell.length_b   1.000
_cell.length_c   1.000
_cell.angle_alpha   90.00
_cell.angle_beta   90.00
_cell.angle_gamma   90.00
#
_symmetry.space_group_name_H-M   'P 1'
#
loop_
_entity.id
_entity.type
_entity.pdbx_description
1 polymer ?
#
loop_
_entity_poly.entity_id
_entity_poly.type
_entity_poly.pdbx_seq_one_letter_code
_entity_poly.pdbx_strand_id
1 'polypeptide(L)'
;MNVLTEIKTENLKSFENNPFIFREDTAFEMLIDSISNLGVLTPIIVRSIEDGNYEIISGHRRAEACRRLGIETIPCIVKELTRDEATVILVDLNLQRDEVLPSEKAHAYKMKMDALKNQGARTDLTSTQSVSKFRTAEEVGKENNESRETVRRYIRLTYLIPEILKLVDEGRIAFTPAVELSFLPSEEQHEVYGFYENEEVTPSYSQTVRMKKLYSEGMLTSDKISDIMAEAKANQKDFLKIPTENINKYFKSRFTEKQKQEFVIKAVEHYHRFLMRQRDAG
;
A
#
# COMPACT_ATOMS: atom_id res chain seq x y z
N MET A 1 24.28 -21.98 -13.72
CA MET A 1 25.39 -21.75 -12.75
C MET A 1 25.41 -20.27 -12.38
N ASN A 2 25.74 -19.93 -11.14
CA ASN A 2 25.94 -18.52 -10.78
C ASN A 2 27.36 -18.13 -11.13
N VAL A 3 27.57 -17.25 -12.09
CA VAL A 3 28.90 -16.80 -12.51
C VAL A 3 29.12 -15.39 -11.94
N LEU A 4 30.15 -15.24 -11.12
CA LEU A 4 30.59 -13.92 -10.65
C LEU A 4 31.44 -13.29 -11.76
N THR A 5 31.05 -12.12 -12.23
CA THR A 5 31.68 -11.42 -13.37
C THR A 5 31.66 -9.92 -13.12
N GLU A 6 32.75 -9.24 -13.51
CA GLU A 6 32.77 -7.77 -13.57
C GLU A 6 32.05 -7.31 -14.83
N ILE A 7 31.00 -6.51 -14.65
CA ILE A 7 30.19 -5.96 -15.74
C ILE A 7 30.31 -4.45 -15.75
N LYS A 8 30.47 -3.88 -16.97
CA LYS A 8 30.50 -2.43 -17.14
C LYS A 8 29.20 -1.80 -16.71
N THR A 9 29.29 -0.73 -15.95
CA THR A 9 28.13 0.01 -15.41
C THR A 9 27.19 0.50 -16.52
N GLU A 10 27.71 0.83 -17.70
CA GLU A 10 26.92 1.26 -18.86
C GLU A 10 26.03 0.14 -19.45
N ASN A 11 26.44 -1.14 -19.28
CA ASN A 11 25.69 -2.30 -19.76
C ASN A 11 24.59 -2.75 -18.79
N LEU A 12 24.51 -2.13 -17.60
CA LEU A 12 23.51 -2.44 -16.61
C LEU A 12 22.25 -1.62 -16.84
N LYS A 13 21.13 -2.28 -17.08
CA LYS A 13 19.81 -1.68 -17.30
C LYS A 13 18.92 -1.94 -16.07
N SER A 14 18.14 -0.95 -15.69
CA SER A 14 17.12 -1.14 -14.67
C SER A 14 16.07 -2.13 -15.14
N PHE A 15 15.49 -2.88 -14.20
CA PHE A 15 14.37 -3.78 -14.51
C PHE A 15 13.19 -2.98 -15.04
N GLU A 16 12.72 -3.32 -16.22
CA GLU A 16 11.59 -2.63 -16.84
C GLU A 16 10.32 -2.80 -16.01
N ASN A 17 9.59 -1.71 -15.78
CA ASN A 17 8.39 -1.70 -14.93
C ASN A 17 8.65 -2.15 -13.48
N ASN A 18 9.84 -1.90 -12.94
CA ASN A 18 10.14 -2.17 -11.54
C ASN A 18 9.15 -1.40 -10.63
N PRO A 19 8.33 -2.10 -9.83
CA PRO A 19 7.33 -1.45 -9.00
C PRO A 19 7.92 -0.72 -7.78
N PHE A 20 9.17 -1.03 -7.43
CA PHE A 20 9.83 -0.49 -6.25
C PHE A 20 10.52 0.83 -6.55
N ILE A 21 10.05 1.89 -5.89
CA ILE A 21 10.51 3.25 -6.12
C ILE A 21 11.94 3.41 -5.58
N PHE A 22 12.78 4.00 -6.39
CA PHE A 22 14.09 4.44 -5.95
C PHE A 22 13.94 5.71 -5.09
N ARG A 23 14.51 5.68 -3.87
CA ARG A 23 14.48 6.82 -2.94
C ARG A 23 15.88 7.32 -2.69
N GLU A 24 16.05 8.62 -2.83
CA GLU A 24 17.24 9.34 -2.39
C GLU A 24 17.04 9.75 -0.92
N ASP A 25 17.48 8.90 -0.04
CA ASP A 25 17.39 9.05 1.40
C ASP A 25 18.78 9.01 2.04
N THR A 26 18.88 9.34 3.31
CA THR A 26 20.13 9.29 4.08
C THR A 26 20.83 7.92 3.99
N ALA A 27 20.03 6.84 3.94
CA ALA A 27 20.59 5.48 3.78
C ALA A 27 21.23 5.27 2.40
N PHE A 28 20.78 6.02 1.38
CA PHE A 28 21.43 5.97 0.07
C PHE A 28 22.74 6.78 0.07
N GLU A 29 22.79 7.92 0.74
CA GLU A 29 24.04 8.70 0.92
C GLU A 29 25.08 7.86 1.65
N MET A 30 24.71 7.23 2.76
CA MET A 30 25.59 6.30 3.48
C MET A 30 26.06 5.14 2.61
N LEU A 31 25.24 4.63 1.70
CA LEU A 31 25.63 3.59 0.74
C LEU A 31 26.66 4.09 -0.26
N ILE A 32 26.52 5.32 -0.78
CA ILE A 32 27.51 5.96 -1.65
C ILE A 32 28.85 6.08 -0.93
N ASP A 33 28.86 6.59 0.30
CA ASP A 33 30.07 6.72 1.11
C ASP A 33 30.75 5.36 1.37
N SER A 34 29.94 4.34 1.69
CA SER A 34 30.44 2.98 1.91
C SER A 34 31.09 2.41 0.63
N ILE A 35 30.42 2.57 -0.52
CA ILE A 35 30.95 2.08 -1.80
C ILE A 35 32.20 2.85 -2.22
N SER A 36 32.24 4.16 -1.95
CA SER A 36 33.43 4.98 -2.23
C SER A 36 34.66 4.51 -1.44
N ASN A 37 34.47 4.09 -0.18
CA ASN A 37 35.57 3.68 0.68
C ASN A 37 35.96 2.21 0.56
N LEU A 38 34.99 1.31 0.37
CA LEU A 38 35.15 -0.14 0.46
C LEU A 38 34.87 -0.90 -0.84
N GLY A 39 34.39 -0.19 -1.86
CA GLY A 39 33.88 -0.82 -3.07
C GLY A 39 32.53 -1.56 -2.84
N VAL A 40 32.12 -2.30 -3.85
CA VAL A 40 30.87 -3.10 -3.80
C VAL A 40 31.14 -4.45 -3.15
N LEU A 41 30.90 -4.54 -1.85
CA LEU A 41 31.13 -5.77 -1.06
C LEU A 41 30.19 -6.92 -1.42
N THR A 42 28.96 -6.61 -1.79
CA THR A 42 27.95 -7.62 -2.16
C THR A 42 27.60 -7.47 -3.63
N PRO A 43 27.85 -8.48 -4.47
CA PRO A 43 27.55 -8.42 -5.91
C PRO A 43 26.08 -8.13 -6.16
N ILE A 44 25.77 -7.45 -7.26
CA ILE A 44 24.40 -7.29 -7.75
C ILE A 44 23.96 -8.52 -8.52
N ILE A 45 22.66 -8.80 -8.55
CA ILE A 45 22.10 -9.92 -9.31
C ILE A 45 21.51 -9.39 -10.60
N VAL A 46 21.94 -9.99 -11.73
CA VAL A 46 21.50 -9.57 -13.06
C VAL A 46 21.13 -10.78 -13.90
N ARG A 47 20.32 -10.57 -14.93
CA ARG A 47 20.12 -11.53 -16.01
C ARG A 47 20.68 -10.98 -17.32
N SER A 48 21.13 -11.85 -18.19
CA SER A 48 21.52 -11.48 -19.55
C SER A 48 20.29 -11.10 -20.37
N ILE A 49 20.41 -10.03 -21.15
CA ILE A 49 19.44 -9.61 -22.17
C ILE A 49 20.17 -9.41 -23.50
N GLU A 50 19.47 -8.99 -24.55
CA GLU A 50 20.03 -8.82 -25.88
C GLU A 50 21.18 -7.79 -25.91
N ASP A 51 21.99 -7.84 -26.93
CA ASP A 51 23.09 -6.89 -27.24
C ASP A 51 24.18 -6.78 -26.16
N GLY A 52 24.41 -7.83 -25.38
CA GLY A 52 25.44 -7.83 -24.34
C GLY A 52 25.10 -6.96 -23.13
N ASN A 53 23.85 -6.55 -22.99
CA ASN A 53 23.34 -5.84 -21.82
C ASN A 53 22.84 -6.81 -20.74
N TYR A 54 22.68 -6.28 -19.54
CA TYR A 54 22.22 -7.03 -18.37
C TYR A 54 21.12 -6.25 -17.65
N GLU A 55 20.05 -6.93 -17.28
CA GLU A 55 18.96 -6.34 -16.51
C GLU A 55 19.14 -6.65 -15.03
N ILE A 56 19.06 -5.63 -14.19
CA ILE A 56 19.28 -5.72 -12.74
C ILE A 56 18.05 -6.33 -12.07
N ILE A 57 18.23 -7.46 -11.39
CA ILE A 57 17.19 -8.12 -10.58
C ILE A 57 17.26 -7.64 -9.12
N SER A 58 18.49 -7.50 -8.58
CA SER A 58 18.72 -7.04 -7.21
C SER A 58 19.96 -6.17 -7.14
N GLY A 59 19.87 -5.09 -6.36
CA GLY A 59 20.98 -4.17 -6.14
C GLY A 59 20.89 -2.88 -6.97
N HIS A 60 19.71 -2.45 -7.38
CA HIS A 60 19.48 -1.18 -8.11
C HIS A 60 20.14 0.02 -7.41
N ARG A 61 20.04 0.12 -6.06
CA ARG A 61 20.69 1.21 -5.29
C ARG A 61 22.21 1.14 -5.38
N ARG A 62 22.79 -0.05 -5.35
CA ARG A 62 24.27 -0.24 -5.51
C ARG A 62 24.72 0.15 -6.91
N ALA A 63 23.99 -0.28 -7.93
CA ALA A 63 24.29 0.08 -9.31
C ALA A 63 24.22 1.60 -9.53
N GLU A 64 23.20 2.28 -8.96
CA GLU A 64 23.05 3.72 -9.04
C GLU A 64 24.17 4.46 -8.28
N ALA A 65 24.54 4.00 -7.10
CA ALA A 65 25.66 4.56 -6.35
C ALA A 65 26.99 4.45 -7.13
N CYS A 66 27.27 3.31 -7.75
CA CYS A 66 28.43 3.12 -8.62
C CYS A 66 28.42 4.07 -9.82
N ARG A 67 27.24 4.27 -10.44
CA ARG A 67 27.08 5.19 -11.56
C ARG A 67 27.39 6.64 -11.17
N ARG A 68 26.94 7.07 -9.99
CA ARG A 68 27.26 8.41 -9.45
C ARG A 68 28.73 8.59 -9.09
N LEU A 69 29.38 7.53 -8.64
CA LEU A 69 30.81 7.52 -8.32
C LEU A 69 31.70 7.36 -9.55
N GLY A 70 31.15 7.15 -10.74
CA GLY A 70 31.92 6.93 -11.97
C GLY A 70 32.67 5.58 -11.97
N ILE A 71 32.20 4.59 -11.22
CA ILE A 71 32.80 3.25 -11.19
C ILE A 71 32.49 2.53 -12.51
N GLU A 72 33.54 2.15 -13.23
CA GLU A 72 33.40 1.57 -14.59
C GLU A 72 32.83 0.16 -14.57
N THR A 73 33.20 -0.67 -13.60
CA THR A 73 32.74 -2.05 -13.49
C THR A 73 32.21 -2.38 -12.11
N ILE A 74 31.23 -3.28 -12.05
CA ILE A 74 30.57 -3.71 -10.82
C ILE A 74 30.56 -5.23 -10.76
N PRO A 75 30.92 -5.85 -9.60
CA PRO A 75 30.80 -7.29 -9.43
C PRO A 75 29.33 -7.73 -9.48
N CYS A 76 29.03 -8.64 -10.41
CA CYS A 76 27.67 -9.10 -10.69
C CYS A 76 27.60 -10.63 -10.66
N ILE A 77 26.48 -11.16 -10.17
CA ILE A 77 26.12 -12.56 -10.34
C ILE A 77 25.14 -12.63 -11.51
N VAL A 78 25.62 -13.22 -12.61
CA VAL A 78 24.80 -13.42 -13.81
C VAL A 78 23.97 -14.68 -13.64
N LYS A 79 22.67 -14.56 -13.83
CA LYS A 79 21.72 -15.67 -13.84
C LYS A 79 21.07 -15.80 -15.22
N GLU A 80 21.02 -17.01 -15.73
CA GLU A 80 20.25 -17.33 -16.93
C GLU A 80 18.79 -17.53 -16.53
N LEU A 81 17.97 -16.50 -16.72
CA LEU A 81 16.57 -16.45 -16.31
C LEU A 81 15.73 -15.86 -17.43
N THR A 82 14.54 -16.43 -17.60
CA THR A 82 13.47 -15.78 -18.37
C THR A 82 13.02 -14.51 -17.68
N ARG A 83 12.28 -13.66 -18.39
CA ARG A 83 11.69 -12.44 -17.83
C ARG A 83 10.78 -12.76 -16.64
N ASP A 84 9.95 -13.80 -16.76
CA ASP A 84 8.98 -14.17 -15.73
C ASP A 84 9.68 -14.70 -14.46
N GLU A 85 10.74 -15.53 -14.61
CA GLU A 85 11.53 -16.00 -13.46
C GLU A 85 12.24 -14.84 -12.75
N ALA A 86 12.82 -13.92 -13.51
CA ALA A 86 13.48 -12.75 -12.96
C ALA A 86 12.48 -11.83 -12.23
N THR A 87 11.27 -11.70 -12.76
CA THR A 87 10.18 -10.96 -12.11
C THR A 87 9.82 -11.53 -10.75
N VAL A 88 9.66 -12.85 -10.64
CA VAL A 88 9.36 -13.51 -9.36
C VAL A 88 10.48 -13.24 -8.35
N ILE A 89 11.73 -13.40 -8.73
CA ILE A 89 12.88 -13.17 -7.85
C ILE A 89 12.97 -11.71 -7.43
N LEU A 90 12.79 -10.76 -8.35
CA LEU A 90 12.79 -9.33 -8.04
C LEU A 90 11.75 -8.98 -7.00
N VAL A 91 10.53 -9.48 -7.15
CA VAL A 91 9.41 -9.22 -6.22
C VAL A 91 9.71 -9.82 -4.85
N ASP A 92 10.14 -11.09 -4.78
CA ASP A 92 10.39 -11.78 -3.51
C ASP A 92 11.50 -11.10 -2.69
N LEU A 93 12.59 -10.68 -3.35
CA LEU A 93 13.68 -9.98 -2.68
C LEU A 93 13.30 -8.59 -2.16
N ASN A 94 12.32 -7.94 -2.75
CA ASN A 94 11.93 -6.59 -2.35
C ASN A 94 10.74 -6.56 -1.38
N LEU A 95 9.82 -7.54 -1.44
CA LEU A 95 8.70 -7.61 -0.48
C LEU A 95 9.15 -7.92 0.96
N GLN A 96 10.40 -8.38 1.15
CA GLN A 96 10.98 -8.63 2.47
C GLN A 96 11.56 -7.37 3.14
N ARG A 97 11.47 -6.20 2.48
CA ARG A 97 11.92 -4.93 3.07
C ARG A 97 10.91 -4.45 4.11
N ASP A 98 11.40 -3.80 5.16
CA ASP A 98 10.55 -3.29 6.25
C ASP A 98 9.57 -2.20 5.78
N GLU A 99 9.96 -1.38 4.80
CA GLU A 99 9.18 -0.25 4.31
C GLU A 99 8.84 -0.38 2.83
N VAL A 100 7.80 -1.16 2.51
CA VAL A 100 7.23 -1.25 1.17
C VAL A 100 5.88 -0.52 1.14
N LEU A 101 5.73 0.45 0.24
CA LEU A 101 4.49 1.21 0.10
C LEU A 101 3.34 0.32 -0.36
N PRO A 102 2.08 0.67 -0.01
CA PRO A 102 0.90 -0.04 -0.52
C PRO A 102 0.84 -0.12 -2.04
N SER A 103 1.21 0.94 -2.75
CA SER A 103 1.29 0.97 -4.23
C SER A 103 2.36 0.01 -4.76
N GLU A 104 3.54 0.00 -4.15
CA GLU A 104 4.62 -0.91 -4.51
C GLU A 104 4.19 -2.37 -4.34
N LYS A 105 3.58 -2.72 -3.18
CA LYS A 105 3.02 -4.06 -2.93
C LYS A 105 1.95 -4.43 -3.95
N ALA A 106 1.05 -3.51 -4.28
CA ALA A 106 -0.02 -3.73 -5.24
C ALA A 106 0.51 -4.12 -6.62
N HIS A 107 1.44 -3.32 -7.15
CA HIS A 107 2.05 -3.58 -8.45
C HIS A 107 2.97 -4.81 -8.43
N ALA A 108 3.72 -5.02 -7.35
CA ALA A 108 4.60 -6.19 -7.18
C ALA A 108 3.80 -7.50 -7.17
N TYR A 109 2.71 -7.58 -6.41
CA TYR A 109 1.85 -8.77 -6.40
C TYR A 109 1.18 -9.01 -7.75
N LYS A 110 0.70 -7.96 -8.42
CA LYS A 110 0.12 -8.08 -9.76
C LYS A 110 1.18 -8.64 -10.74
N MET A 111 2.35 -8.06 -10.74
CA MET A 111 3.46 -8.44 -11.63
C MET A 111 3.92 -9.89 -11.38
N LYS A 112 4.05 -10.31 -10.11
CA LYS A 112 4.37 -11.70 -9.75
C LYS A 112 3.28 -12.67 -10.19
N MET A 113 2.00 -12.34 -9.97
CA MET A 113 0.88 -13.18 -10.40
C MET A 113 0.82 -13.35 -11.92
N ASP A 114 1.08 -12.28 -12.67
CA ASP A 114 1.08 -12.34 -14.13
C ASP A 114 2.26 -13.17 -14.66
N ALA A 115 3.46 -13.01 -14.09
CA ALA A 115 4.63 -13.82 -14.41
C ALA A 115 4.41 -15.32 -14.15
N LEU A 116 3.79 -15.67 -13.03
CA LEU A 116 3.48 -17.07 -12.68
C LEU A 116 2.43 -17.69 -13.60
N LYS A 117 1.42 -16.92 -14.03
CA LYS A 117 0.44 -17.38 -15.04
C LYS A 117 1.12 -17.67 -16.38
N ASN A 118 2.03 -16.81 -16.83
CA ASN A 118 2.76 -17.00 -18.07
C ASN A 118 3.64 -18.27 -18.04
N GLN A 119 4.29 -18.55 -16.90
CA GLN A 119 5.07 -19.78 -16.72
C GLN A 119 4.18 -21.03 -16.77
N GLY A 120 2.99 -20.98 -16.13
CA GLY A 120 2.01 -22.07 -16.18
C GLY A 120 1.52 -22.37 -17.61
N ALA A 121 1.18 -21.34 -18.37
CA ALA A 121 0.72 -21.49 -19.75
C ALA A 121 1.79 -22.11 -20.68
N ARG A 122 3.07 -21.79 -20.46
CA ARG A 122 4.18 -22.39 -21.23
C ARG A 122 4.38 -23.87 -20.92
N THR A 123 4.18 -24.28 -19.67
CA THR A 123 4.30 -25.67 -19.24
C THR A 123 3.21 -26.55 -19.83
N ASP A 124 1.98 -26.02 -19.96
CA ASP A 124 0.85 -26.73 -20.54
C ASP A 124 0.99 -27.01 -22.04
N LEU A 125 1.78 -26.20 -22.77
CA LEU A 125 2.08 -26.42 -24.20
C LEU A 125 3.13 -27.51 -24.44
N THR A 126 3.90 -27.90 -23.42
CA THR A 126 5.02 -28.85 -23.55
C THR A 126 4.77 -30.21 -22.90
N SER A 127 3.71 -30.39 -22.10
CA SER A 127 3.42 -31.64 -21.39
C SER A 127 1.99 -32.11 -21.60
N THR A 128 1.86 -33.28 -22.23
CA THR A 128 0.62 -34.06 -22.33
C THR A 128 0.37 -34.76 -21.00
N GLN A 129 0.29 -34.10 -19.91
CA GLN A 129 -0.42 -34.55 -18.68
C GLN A 129 -0.13 -33.66 -17.48
N SER A 130 -1.20 -33.38 -16.83
CA SER A 130 -1.34 -32.97 -15.44
C SER A 130 -0.94 -31.56 -15.04
N VAL A 131 -2.00 -30.77 -14.88
CA VAL A 131 -2.19 -29.89 -13.72
C VAL A 131 -0.93 -29.10 -13.37
N SER A 132 -0.54 -28.23 -14.28
CA SER A 132 0.18 -27.03 -13.87
C SER A 132 -0.79 -26.25 -12.98
N LYS A 133 -0.76 -26.56 -11.69
CA LYS A 133 -1.46 -25.79 -10.68
C LYS A 133 -0.91 -24.39 -10.78
N PHE A 134 -1.71 -23.50 -11.33
CA PHE A 134 -1.43 -22.07 -11.26
C PHE A 134 -1.04 -21.76 -9.82
N ARG A 135 0.15 -21.25 -9.58
CA ARG A 135 0.49 -20.69 -8.29
C ARG A 135 -0.55 -19.64 -7.99
N THR A 136 -1.37 -19.91 -7.00
CA THR A 136 -2.53 -19.09 -6.66
C THR A 136 -2.06 -17.91 -5.80
N ALA A 137 -2.93 -16.91 -5.64
CA ALA A 137 -2.67 -15.84 -4.69
C ALA A 137 -2.40 -16.36 -3.26
N GLU A 138 -2.82 -17.60 -2.95
CA GLU A 138 -2.52 -18.28 -1.69
C GLU A 138 -1.04 -18.66 -1.57
N GLU A 139 -0.43 -19.21 -2.63
CA GLU A 139 1.00 -19.56 -2.62
C GLU A 139 1.87 -18.31 -2.54
N VAL A 140 1.51 -17.27 -3.31
CA VAL A 140 2.18 -15.96 -3.26
C VAL A 140 2.07 -15.33 -1.86
N GLY A 141 0.91 -15.45 -1.21
CA GLY A 141 0.70 -14.95 0.14
C GLY A 141 1.52 -15.71 1.18
N LYS A 142 1.55 -17.04 1.13
CA LYS A 142 2.31 -17.87 2.07
C LYS A 142 3.80 -17.56 2.07
N GLU A 143 4.38 -17.29 0.91
CA GLU A 143 5.80 -16.92 0.78
C GLU A 143 6.13 -15.59 1.49
N ASN A 144 5.14 -14.70 1.65
CA ASN A 144 5.29 -13.38 2.28
C ASN A 144 4.55 -13.23 3.60
N ASN A 145 4.11 -14.33 4.24
CA ASN A 145 3.31 -14.33 5.47
C ASN A 145 1.98 -13.53 5.36
N GLU A 146 1.42 -13.44 4.16
CA GLU A 146 0.15 -12.77 3.90
C GLU A 146 -0.93 -13.76 3.46
N SER A 147 -2.20 -13.45 3.74
CA SER A 147 -3.31 -14.27 3.28
C SER A 147 -3.57 -14.09 1.78
N ARG A 148 -4.13 -15.10 1.12
CA ARG A 148 -4.63 -15.00 -0.26
C ARG A 148 -5.53 -13.79 -0.47
N GLU A 149 -6.38 -13.50 0.50
CA GLU A 149 -7.30 -12.36 0.45
C GLU A 149 -6.55 -11.03 0.53
N THR A 150 -5.53 -10.95 1.37
CA THR A 150 -4.66 -9.77 1.48
C THR A 150 -3.96 -9.48 0.15
N VAL A 151 -3.39 -10.50 -0.50
CA VAL A 151 -2.75 -10.36 -1.82
C VAL A 151 -3.75 -9.84 -2.86
N ARG A 152 -4.98 -10.39 -2.91
CA ARG A 152 -6.02 -9.92 -3.82
C ARG A 152 -6.43 -8.47 -3.56
N ARG A 153 -6.54 -8.09 -2.29
CA ARG A 153 -6.86 -6.71 -1.90
C ARG A 153 -5.76 -5.74 -2.29
N TYR A 154 -4.48 -6.10 -2.14
CA TYR A 154 -3.38 -5.29 -2.67
C TYR A 154 -3.47 -5.14 -4.19
N ILE A 155 -3.64 -6.24 -4.93
CA ILE A 155 -3.80 -6.18 -6.39
C ILE A 155 -4.96 -5.26 -6.79
N ARG A 156 -6.06 -5.23 -6.00
CA ARG A 156 -7.17 -4.30 -6.27
C ARG A 156 -6.75 -2.83 -6.27
N LEU A 157 -5.78 -2.42 -5.47
CA LEU A 157 -5.28 -1.03 -5.46
C LEU A 157 -4.73 -0.58 -6.82
N THR A 158 -4.29 -1.52 -7.69
CA THR A 158 -3.82 -1.17 -9.05
C THR A 158 -4.92 -0.63 -9.97
N TYR A 159 -6.18 -0.65 -9.55
CA TYR A 159 -7.33 -0.07 -10.26
C TYR A 159 -7.73 1.32 -9.73
N LEU A 160 -6.98 1.84 -8.76
CA LEU A 160 -7.14 3.22 -8.32
C LEU A 160 -6.48 4.17 -9.30
N ILE A 161 -7.04 5.38 -9.40
CA ILE A 161 -6.35 6.48 -10.07
C ILE A 161 -5.06 6.81 -9.31
N PRO A 162 -4.01 7.29 -10.00
CA PRO A 162 -2.71 7.57 -9.38
C PRO A 162 -2.79 8.51 -8.17
N GLU A 163 -3.67 9.49 -8.21
CA GLU A 163 -3.89 10.49 -7.16
C GLU A 163 -4.39 9.85 -5.87
N ILE A 164 -5.41 8.99 -5.95
CA ILE A 164 -5.93 8.25 -4.78
C ILE A 164 -4.89 7.25 -4.27
N LEU A 165 -4.20 6.55 -5.16
CA LEU A 165 -3.15 5.60 -4.79
C LEU A 165 -2.02 6.29 -4.01
N LYS A 166 -1.64 7.51 -4.42
CA LYS A 166 -0.69 8.35 -3.69
C LYS A 166 -1.17 8.69 -2.28
N LEU A 167 -2.46 9.04 -2.11
CA LEU A 167 -3.04 9.30 -0.79
C LEU A 167 -3.04 8.05 0.11
N VAL A 168 -3.10 6.86 -0.47
CA VAL A 168 -2.95 5.60 0.28
C VAL A 168 -1.51 5.43 0.76
N ASP A 169 -0.53 5.72 -0.08
CA ASP A 169 0.90 5.66 0.27
C ASP A 169 1.26 6.68 1.36
N GLU A 170 0.63 7.85 1.33
CA GLU A 170 0.79 8.91 2.35
C GLU A 170 0.01 8.61 3.65
N GLY A 171 -0.77 7.53 3.69
CA GLY A 171 -1.61 7.17 4.85
C GLY A 171 -2.83 8.09 5.07
N ARG A 172 -3.16 8.95 4.09
CA ARG A 172 -4.34 9.83 4.13
C ARG A 172 -5.64 9.06 3.90
N ILE A 173 -5.60 8.06 3.04
CA ILE A 173 -6.69 7.09 2.85
C ILE A 173 -6.22 5.74 3.37
N ALA A 174 -6.98 5.15 4.30
CA ALA A 174 -6.66 3.84 4.84
C ALA A 174 -6.84 2.74 3.78
N PHE A 175 -6.10 1.64 3.92
CA PHE A 175 -6.09 0.52 2.98
C PHE A 175 -7.49 -0.02 2.65
N THR A 176 -8.33 -0.21 3.67
CA THR A 176 -9.66 -0.82 3.48
C THR A 176 -10.63 0.07 2.67
N PRO A 177 -10.82 1.36 2.97
CA PRO A 177 -11.55 2.27 2.10
C PRO A 177 -11.01 2.33 0.66
N ALA A 178 -9.68 2.34 0.50
CA ALA A 178 -9.04 2.36 -0.81
C ALA A 178 -9.39 1.13 -1.66
N VAL A 179 -9.41 -0.06 -1.06
CA VAL A 179 -9.85 -1.29 -1.74
C VAL A 179 -11.30 -1.17 -2.20
N GLU A 180 -12.21 -0.59 -1.41
CA GLU A 180 -13.59 -0.40 -1.83
C GLU A 180 -13.72 0.63 -2.96
N LEU A 181 -12.97 1.73 -2.92
CA LEU A 181 -12.90 2.73 -3.99
C LEU A 181 -12.42 2.14 -5.32
N SER A 182 -11.50 1.16 -5.27
CA SER A 182 -10.98 0.52 -6.48
C SER A 182 -12.03 -0.24 -7.31
N PHE A 183 -13.26 -0.40 -6.81
CA PHE A 183 -14.38 -0.98 -7.55
C PHE A 183 -15.19 0.06 -8.33
N LEU A 184 -14.95 1.34 -8.09
CA LEU A 184 -15.56 2.43 -8.85
C LEU A 184 -14.76 2.68 -10.13
N PRO A 185 -15.40 3.11 -11.22
CA PRO A 185 -14.70 3.61 -12.40
C PRO A 185 -13.85 4.84 -12.10
N SER A 186 -12.93 5.16 -13.00
CA SER A 186 -12.02 6.29 -12.82
C SER A 186 -12.71 7.65 -12.71
N GLU A 187 -13.85 7.82 -13.37
CA GLU A 187 -14.63 9.08 -13.34
C GLU A 187 -15.13 9.36 -11.91
N GLU A 188 -15.78 8.38 -11.28
CA GLU A 188 -16.28 8.50 -9.90
C GLU A 188 -15.14 8.58 -8.89
N GLN A 189 -14.01 7.94 -9.17
CA GLN A 189 -12.83 8.09 -8.34
C GLN A 189 -12.27 9.52 -8.39
N HIS A 190 -12.26 10.18 -9.56
CA HIS A 190 -11.86 11.59 -9.67
C HIS A 190 -12.84 12.52 -8.94
N GLU A 191 -14.14 12.24 -8.97
CA GLU A 191 -15.12 13.00 -8.19
C GLU A 191 -14.83 12.90 -6.69
N VAL A 192 -14.57 11.69 -6.17
CA VAL A 192 -14.18 11.48 -4.76
C VAL A 192 -12.86 12.20 -4.45
N TYR A 193 -11.88 12.17 -5.36
CA TYR A 193 -10.61 12.86 -5.19
C TYR A 193 -10.78 14.39 -5.14
N GLY A 194 -11.73 14.95 -5.89
CA GLY A 194 -12.05 16.37 -5.87
C GLY A 194 -12.42 16.91 -4.49
N PHE A 195 -13.04 16.10 -3.62
CA PHE A 195 -13.29 16.50 -2.23
C PHE A 195 -12.00 16.61 -1.41
N TYR A 196 -11.00 15.78 -1.69
CA TYR A 196 -9.69 15.91 -1.06
C TYR A 196 -8.96 17.18 -1.53
N GLU A 197 -8.99 17.48 -2.81
CA GLU A 197 -8.34 18.69 -3.36
C GLU A 197 -8.95 19.99 -2.80
N ASN A 198 -10.28 20.04 -2.64
CA ASN A 198 -10.96 21.26 -2.22
C ASN A 198 -11.02 21.44 -0.69
N GLU A 199 -11.17 20.34 0.05
CA GLU A 199 -11.50 20.39 1.48
C GLU A 199 -10.62 19.47 2.35
N GLU A 200 -9.64 18.79 1.78
CA GLU A 200 -8.83 17.73 2.41
C GLU A 200 -9.68 16.59 3.02
N VAL A 201 -10.89 16.40 2.52
CA VAL A 201 -11.83 15.37 3.01
C VAL A 201 -11.53 14.05 2.31
N THR A 202 -11.30 12.99 3.08
CA THR A 202 -11.14 11.62 2.58
C THR A 202 -12.35 10.76 2.98
N PRO A 203 -12.78 9.78 2.18
CA PRO A 203 -13.93 8.95 2.53
C PRO A 203 -13.63 7.97 3.65
N SER A 204 -14.63 7.71 4.49
CA SER A 204 -14.61 6.63 5.48
C SER A 204 -14.92 5.28 4.83
N TYR A 205 -14.64 4.18 5.54
CA TYR A 205 -15.00 2.82 5.07
C TYR A 205 -16.50 2.66 4.78
N SER A 206 -17.37 3.16 5.67
CA SER A 206 -18.82 3.08 5.47
C SER A 206 -19.29 3.84 4.24
N GLN A 207 -18.70 5.00 3.96
CA GLN A 207 -18.99 5.81 2.78
C GLN A 207 -18.56 5.07 1.51
N THR A 208 -17.35 4.51 1.47
CA THR A 208 -16.85 3.79 0.28
C THR A 208 -17.65 2.50 0.00
N VAL A 209 -18.07 1.76 1.02
CA VAL A 209 -18.96 0.59 0.88
C VAL A 209 -20.31 0.99 0.29
N ARG A 210 -20.89 2.11 0.73
CA ARG A 210 -22.17 2.63 0.20
C ARG A 210 -22.02 3.05 -1.27
N MET A 211 -20.95 3.78 -1.61
CA MET A 211 -20.67 4.17 -3.00
C MET A 211 -20.56 2.95 -3.90
N LYS A 212 -19.75 1.95 -3.50
CA LYS A 212 -19.62 0.69 -4.24
C LYS A 212 -20.94 -0.03 -4.40
N LYS A 213 -21.78 -0.09 -3.36
CA LYS A 213 -23.11 -0.72 -3.45
C LYS A 213 -23.99 0.03 -4.45
N LEU A 214 -24.11 1.36 -4.34
CA LEU A 214 -24.88 2.18 -5.28
C LEU A 214 -24.37 2.04 -6.71
N TYR A 215 -23.06 1.96 -6.90
CA TYR A 215 -22.48 1.70 -8.23
C TYR A 215 -22.91 0.33 -8.77
N SER A 216 -22.83 -0.74 -7.96
CA SER A 216 -23.25 -2.08 -8.38
C SER A 216 -24.75 -2.19 -8.72
N GLU A 217 -25.57 -1.30 -8.16
CA GLU A 217 -27.01 -1.19 -8.42
C GLU A 217 -27.33 -0.22 -9.59
N GLY A 218 -26.31 0.38 -10.22
CA GLY A 218 -26.47 1.37 -11.29
C GLY A 218 -27.12 2.69 -10.82
N MET A 219 -27.01 2.99 -9.54
CA MET A 219 -27.66 4.14 -8.88
C MET A 219 -26.68 5.19 -8.37
N LEU A 220 -25.37 5.03 -8.55
CA LEU A 220 -24.38 6.03 -8.14
C LEU A 220 -24.41 7.20 -9.13
N THR A 221 -24.56 8.41 -8.61
CA THR A 221 -24.52 9.68 -9.36
C THR A 221 -23.62 10.66 -8.62
N SER A 222 -23.14 11.71 -9.31
CA SER A 222 -22.33 12.79 -8.71
C SER A 222 -22.99 13.41 -7.48
N ASP A 223 -24.33 13.66 -7.54
CA ASP A 223 -25.08 14.19 -6.39
C ASP A 223 -25.01 13.25 -5.20
N LYS A 224 -25.13 11.93 -5.41
CA LYS A 224 -25.03 10.95 -4.33
C LYS A 224 -23.62 10.82 -3.76
N ILE A 225 -22.58 10.95 -4.59
CA ILE A 225 -21.19 11.00 -4.13
C ILE A 225 -21.03 12.22 -3.23
N SER A 226 -21.53 13.39 -3.67
CA SER A 226 -21.49 14.63 -2.91
C SER A 226 -22.22 14.50 -1.56
N ASP A 227 -23.44 13.99 -1.56
CA ASP A 227 -24.21 13.76 -0.35
C ASP A 227 -23.48 12.85 0.65
N ILE A 228 -22.92 11.74 0.15
CA ILE A 228 -22.17 10.79 0.98
C ILE A 228 -20.89 11.41 1.53
N MET A 229 -20.16 12.20 0.73
CA MET A 229 -18.92 12.84 1.17
C MET A 229 -19.16 13.97 2.16
N ALA A 230 -20.28 14.70 2.05
CA ALA A 230 -20.68 15.76 2.97
C ALA A 230 -21.13 15.22 4.35
N GLU A 231 -21.41 13.93 4.48
CA GLU A 231 -21.77 13.34 5.77
C GLU A 231 -20.61 13.40 6.77
N ALA A 232 -20.88 13.90 7.98
CA ALA A 232 -19.89 13.89 9.07
C ALA A 232 -19.44 12.45 9.36
N LYS A 233 -18.12 12.20 9.33
CA LYS A 233 -17.55 10.88 9.67
C LYS A 233 -17.95 10.52 11.10
N ALA A 234 -18.35 9.27 11.32
CA ALA A 234 -18.70 8.78 12.66
C ALA A 234 -17.58 9.01 13.71
N ASN A 235 -16.32 9.03 13.28
CA ASN A 235 -15.15 9.29 14.14
C ASN A 235 -14.86 10.79 14.35
N GLN A 236 -15.52 11.70 13.62
CA GLN A 236 -15.38 13.15 13.76
C GLN A 236 -16.47 13.76 14.64
N LYS A 237 -17.41 12.96 15.14
CA LYS A 237 -18.26 13.39 16.23
C LYS A 237 -17.38 13.55 17.47
N ASP A 238 -17.32 14.75 18.00
CA ASP A 238 -16.65 15.02 19.27
C ASP A 238 -17.27 14.16 20.36
N PHE A 239 -16.57 13.09 20.74
CA PHE A 239 -16.97 12.25 21.85
C PHE A 239 -16.09 12.57 23.05
N LEU A 240 -16.69 13.04 24.11
CA LEU A 240 -16.07 13.07 25.41
C LEU A 240 -16.05 11.64 25.96
N LYS A 241 -14.91 10.95 25.87
CA LYS A 241 -14.72 9.62 26.46
C LYS A 241 -14.43 9.77 27.96
N ILE A 242 -15.41 9.46 28.81
CA ILE A 242 -15.23 9.43 30.27
C ILE A 242 -15.06 7.94 30.67
N PRO A 243 -13.94 7.55 31.31
CA PRO A 243 -13.79 6.19 31.82
C PRO A 243 -14.96 5.85 32.75
N THR A 244 -15.64 4.76 32.47
CA THR A 244 -16.86 4.36 33.18
C THR A 244 -16.59 4.13 34.68
N GLU A 245 -15.39 3.72 35.05
CA GLU A 245 -14.91 3.54 36.42
C GLU A 245 -15.09 4.81 37.28
N ASN A 246 -14.87 5.99 36.70
CA ASN A 246 -14.93 7.27 37.38
C ASN A 246 -16.37 7.72 37.68
N ILE A 247 -17.34 7.27 36.91
CA ILE A 247 -18.72 7.74 36.97
C ILE A 247 -19.74 6.67 37.39
N ASN A 248 -19.36 5.37 37.37
CA ASN A 248 -20.23 4.24 37.71
C ASN A 248 -20.90 4.37 39.09
N LYS A 249 -20.19 4.94 40.08
CA LYS A 249 -20.73 5.17 41.43
C LYS A 249 -21.92 6.10 41.50
N TYR A 250 -22.17 6.92 40.48
CA TYR A 250 -23.26 7.87 40.40
C TYR A 250 -24.50 7.30 39.67
N PHE A 251 -24.36 6.11 39.02
CA PHE A 251 -25.47 5.48 38.34
C PHE A 251 -26.18 4.47 39.21
N LYS A 252 -27.50 4.40 39.09
CA LYS A 252 -28.27 3.31 39.67
C LYS A 252 -28.00 2.02 38.93
N SER A 253 -27.96 0.88 39.63
CA SER A 253 -27.58 -0.44 39.09
C SER A 253 -28.41 -0.95 37.91
N ARG A 254 -29.53 -0.29 37.58
CA ARG A 254 -30.42 -0.64 36.47
C ARG A 254 -30.50 0.38 35.35
N PHE A 255 -29.56 1.36 35.29
CA PHE A 255 -29.57 2.35 34.19
C PHE A 255 -29.14 1.70 32.89
N THR A 256 -29.95 1.90 31.83
CA THR A 256 -29.55 1.63 30.45
C THR A 256 -28.51 2.65 29.98
N GLU A 257 -27.74 2.31 28.91
CA GLU A 257 -26.74 3.26 28.37
C GLU A 257 -27.33 4.61 28.00
N LYS A 258 -28.55 4.65 27.44
CA LYS A 258 -29.27 5.88 27.13
C LYS A 258 -29.58 6.70 28.40
N GLN A 259 -29.99 6.04 29.46
CA GLN A 259 -30.27 6.70 30.76
C GLN A 259 -28.99 7.22 31.43
N LYS A 260 -27.85 6.53 31.26
CA LYS A 260 -26.56 7.05 31.74
C LYS A 260 -26.16 8.31 31.01
N GLN A 261 -26.32 8.35 29.67
CA GLN A 261 -26.03 9.52 28.85
C GLN A 261 -26.91 10.71 29.26
N GLU A 262 -28.22 10.50 29.38
CA GLU A 262 -29.17 11.57 29.84
C GLU A 262 -28.82 12.08 31.24
N PHE A 263 -28.40 11.19 32.15
CA PHE A 263 -27.98 11.57 33.50
C PHE A 263 -26.74 12.47 33.47
N VAL A 264 -25.74 12.11 32.67
CA VAL A 264 -24.51 12.92 32.53
C VAL A 264 -24.80 14.27 31.93
N ILE A 265 -25.64 14.37 30.89
CA ILE A 265 -26.05 15.64 30.29
C ILE A 265 -26.70 16.53 31.32
N LYS A 266 -27.70 16.02 32.06
CA LYS A 266 -28.40 16.77 33.12
C LYS A 266 -27.47 17.22 34.24
N ALA A 267 -26.49 16.39 34.61
CA ALA A 267 -25.52 16.75 35.63
C ALA A 267 -24.60 17.89 35.17
N VAL A 268 -24.15 17.88 33.92
CA VAL A 268 -23.35 18.96 33.33
C VAL A 268 -24.16 20.24 33.22
N GLU A 269 -25.42 20.20 32.76
CA GLU A 269 -26.30 21.37 32.71
C GLU A 269 -26.57 21.97 34.08
N HIS A 270 -26.78 21.12 35.09
CA HIS A 270 -26.98 21.57 36.46
C HIS A 270 -25.73 22.25 37.02
N TYR A 271 -24.56 21.67 36.83
CA TYR A 271 -23.30 22.22 37.27
C TYR A 271 -22.95 23.52 36.54
N HIS A 272 -23.22 23.61 35.25
CA HIS A 272 -23.06 24.85 34.49
C HIS A 272 -23.94 25.98 35.05
N ARG A 273 -25.23 25.72 35.32
CA ARG A 273 -26.14 26.68 35.94
C ARG A 273 -25.70 27.10 37.35
N PHE A 274 -25.13 26.18 38.11
CA PHE A 274 -24.54 26.48 39.41
C PHE A 274 -23.37 27.45 39.31
N LEU A 275 -22.42 27.20 38.38
CA LEU A 275 -21.28 28.08 38.15
C LEU A 275 -21.70 29.49 37.69
N MET A 276 -22.70 29.59 36.81
CA MET A 276 -23.21 30.88 36.35
C MET A 276 -23.81 31.70 37.50
N ARG A 277 -24.58 31.06 38.39
CA ARG A 277 -25.11 31.74 39.59
C ARG A 277 -24.02 32.22 40.55
N GLN A 278 -22.94 31.49 40.70
CA GLN A 278 -21.79 31.92 41.50
C GLN A 278 -21.08 33.14 40.90
N ARG A 279 -20.98 33.19 39.56
CA ARG A 279 -20.35 34.30 38.85
C ARG A 279 -21.19 35.59 38.93
N ASP A 280 -22.53 35.48 38.93
CA ASP A 280 -23.45 36.61 39.00
C ASP A 280 -23.66 37.12 40.46
N ALA A 281 -23.16 36.39 41.44
CA ALA A 281 -23.26 36.72 42.88
C ALA A 281 -21.98 37.29 43.50
N GLY A 282 -20.88 37.37 42.71
CA GLY A 282 -19.57 37.96 43.11
C GLY A 282 -19.22 39.15 42.24
#